data_28132869e8deb9411381f35d348ea205
#
_entry.id   28132869e8deb9411381f35d348ea205
#
_cell.length_a   1.000
_cell.length_b   1.000
_cell.length_c   1.000
_cell.angle_alpha   90.00
_cell.angle_beta   90.00
_cell.angle_gamma   90.00
#
_symmetry.space_group_name_H-M   'P 1'
#
loop_
_entity.id
_entity.type
_entity.pdbx_description
1 polymer ?
#
loop_
_entity_poly.entity_id
_entity_poly.type
_entity_poly.pdbx_seq_one_letter_code
_entity_poly.pdbx_strand_id
1 'polypeptide(L)'
;MCIGPDQNQLLGQWPWVKAIGYAVRVSVDCHGRETSEIRYYILSRYLSGQRFSEAVRGHWGIESLHWVLDVTFREDDSRTRERTLGNNLSWLRRFAVTLLKRHPIKDSIKGKMLRCMMNTDFLAEVLTIQ
;
A
#
# COMPACT_ATOMS: atom_id res chain seq x y z
N MET A 1 0.70 11.89 16.31
CA MET A 1 -0.01 12.83 17.19
C MET A 1 -1.07 13.55 16.38
N CYS A 2 -2.30 13.70 16.88
CA CYS A 2 -3.35 14.47 16.20
C CYS A 2 -3.66 15.70 17.03
N ILE A 3 -3.80 16.84 16.38
CA ILE A 3 -4.17 18.12 16.98
C ILE A 3 -5.66 18.34 16.70
N GLY A 4 -6.46 18.59 17.73
CA GLY A 4 -7.90 18.87 17.59
C GLY A 4 -8.19 20.29 17.11
N PRO A 5 -9.44 20.59 16.72
CA PRO A 5 -9.83 21.84 16.08
C PRO A 5 -9.67 23.10 16.95
N ASP A 6 -9.67 22.94 18.27
CA ASP A 6 -9.64 24.10 19.20
C ASP A 6 -8.32 24.86 19.24
N GLN A 7 -7.26 24.35 18.58
CA GLN A 7 -5.93 24.94 18.62
C GLN A 7 -5.51 25.64 17.32
N ASN A 8 -6.38 25.71 16.29
CA ASN A 8 -5.93 26.25 15.01
C ASN A 8 -7.02 27.06 14.30
N GLN A 9 -6.90 28.39 14.33
CA GLN A 9 -7.82 29.33 13.64
C GLN A 9 -7.92 29.08 12.12
N LEU A 10 -6.92 28.43 11.51
CA LEU A 10 -6.91 28.08 10.09
C LEU A 10 -7.93 27.00 9.72
N LEU A 11 -8.33 26.15 10.66
CA LEU A 11 -9.31 25.08 10.42
C LEU A 11 -10.74 25.63 10.20
N GLY A 12 -11.04 26.85 10.64
CA GLY A 12 -12.34 27.49 10.43
C GLY A 12 -12.68 27.77 8.95
N GLN A 13 -11.67 27.86 8.09
CA GLN A 13 -11.87 28.07 6.64
C GLN A 13 -12.17 26.76 5.88
N TRP A 14 -11.98 25.59 6.52
CA TRP A 14 -12.11 24.27 5.89
C TRP A 14 -13.10 23.42 6.68
N PRO A 15 -14.41 23.48 6.39
CA PRO A 15 -15.45 22.84 7.22
C PRO A 15 -15.31 21.33 7.33
N TRP A 16 -14.63 20.71 6.38
CA TRP A 16 -14.39 19.26 6.32
C TRP A 16 -13.18 18.80 7.15
N VAL A 17 -12.27 19.72 7.50
CA VAL A 17 -11.08 19.40 8.30
C VAL A 17 -11.45 19.45 9.76
N LYS A 18 -11.36 18.31 10.44
CA LYS A 18 -11.65 18.18 11.88
C LYS A 18 -10.41 17.99 12.73
N ALA A 19 -9.30 17.54 12.13
CA ALA A 19 -8.03 17.40 12.81
C ALA A 19 -6.87 17.38 11.81
N ILE A 20 -5.67 17.66 12.31
CA ILE A 20 -4.41 17.47 11.59
C ILE A 20 -3.59 16.44 12.36
N GLY A 21 -3.11 15.43 11.65
CA GLY A 21 -2.18 14.44 12.17
C GLY A 21 -0.81 14.57 11.55
N TYR A 22 0.22 14.08 12.23
CA TYR A 22 1.52 13.90 11.62
C TYR A 22 2.12 12.55 11.99
N ALA A 23 2.89 11.99 11.09
CA ALA A 23 3.68 10.78 11.30
C ALA A 23 5.15 11.08 11.01
N VAL A 24 6.03 10.60 11.88
CA VAL A 24 7.48 10.71 11.71
C VAL A 24 7.99 9.32 11.33
N ARG A 25 8.68 9.23 10.21
CA ARG A 25 9.42 8.05 9.79
C ARG A 25 10.90 8.30 10.04
N VAL A 26 11.53 7.44 10.83
CA VAL A 26 12.98 7.40 10.99
C VAL A 26 13.49 6.19 10.22
N SER A 27 14.46 6.40 9.36
CA SER A 27 15.15 5.34 8.60
C SER A 27 16.63 5.42 8.91
N VAL A 28 17.22 4.26 9.18
CA VAL A 28 18.68 4.13 9.40
C VAL A 28 19.22 3.35 8.20
N ASP A 29 20.20 3.91 7.51
CA ASP A 29 20.87 3.22 6.41
C ASP A 29 21.90 2.19 6.92
N CYS A 30 22.46 1.41 6.00
CA CYS A 30 23.50 0.40 6.35
C CYS A 30 24.80 1.02 6.90
N HIS A 31 24.97 2.34 6.82
CA HIS A 31 26.11 3.09 7.35
C HIS A 31 25.79 3.80 8.67
N GLY A 32 24.60 3.55 9.27
CA GLY A 32 24.16 4.14 10.51
C GLY A 32 23.68 5.59 10.41
N ARG A 33 23.46 6.13 9.19
CA ARG A 33 22.90 7.48 9.03
C ARG A 33 21.40 7.44 9.26
N GLU A 34 20.97 8.27 10.17
CA GLU A 34 19.54 8.47 10.43
C GLU A 34 18.97 9.54 9.51
N THR A 35 17.88 9.21 8.86
CA THR A 35 17.07 10.18 8.11
C THR A 35 15.65 10.21 8.69
N SER A 36 15.14 11.41 8.93
CA SER A 36 13.77 11.60 9.42
C SER A 36 12.91 12.29 8.36
N GLU A 37 11.72 11.76 8.16
CA GLU A 37 10.71 12.33 7.27
C GLU A 37 9.44 12.56 8.08
N ILE A 38 8.88 13.77 7.98
CA ILE A 38 7.60 14.12 8.62
C ILE A 38 6.54 14.24 7.53
N ARG A 39 5.43 13.51 7.71
CA ARG A 39 4.26 13.61 6.83
C ARG A 39 3.06 14.10 7.60
N TYR A 40 2.36 15.06 7.03
CA TYR A 40 1.14 15.65 7.59
C TYR A 40 -0.08 15.06 6.91
N TYR A 41 -1.15 14.87 7.70
CA TYR A 41 -2.42 14.29 7.26
C TYR A 41 -3.57 15.19 7.68
N ILE A 42 -4.48 15.44 6.76
CA ILE A 42 -5.74 16.16 7.01
C ILE A 42 -6.80 15.10 7.31
N LEU A 43 -7.52 15.29 8.41
CA LEU A 43 -8.50 14.32 8.89
C LEU A 43 -9.89 14.94 8.94
N SER A 44 -10.88 14.20 8.43
CA SER A 44 -12.31 14.58 8.49
C SER A 44 -12.94 14.29 9.87
N ARG A 45 -12.20 13.62 10.76
CA ARG A 45 -12.58 13.37 12.16
C ARG A 45 -11.35 13.24 13.04
N TYR A 46 -11.51 13.52 14.33
CA TYR A 46 -10.44 13.24 15.30
C TYR A 46 -10.23 11.74 15.47
N LEU A 47 -8.97 11.30 15.49
CA LEU A 47 -8.56 9.94 15.76
C LEU A 47 -7.61 9.92 16.95
N SER A 48 -7.76 8.94 17.84
CA SER A 48 -6.74 8.67 18.87
C SER A 48 -5.43 8.26 18.21
N GLY A 49 -4.31 8.42 18.93
CA GLY A 49 -2.98 8.10 18.39
C GLY A 49 -2.87 6.68 17.83
N GLN A 50 -3.49 5.69 18.50
CA GLN A 50 -3.51 4.31 18.02
C GLN A 50 -4.30 4.17 16.70
N ARG A 51 -5.55 4.66 16.65
CA ARG A 51 -6.38 4.61 15.44
C ARG A 51 -5.78 5.38 14.28
N PHE A 52 -5.13 6.50 14.57
CA PHE A 52 -4.39 7.26 13.56
C PHE A 52 -3.22 6.46 13.00
N SER A 53 -2.43 5.79 13.84
CA SER A 53 -1.32 4.95 13.39
C SER A 53 -1.79 3.75 12.56
N GLU A 54 -2.90 3.12 12.94
CA GLU A 54 -3.53 2.03 12.16
C GLU A 54 -4.02 2.53 10.79
N ALA A 55 -4.68 3.69 10.73
CA ALA A 55 -5.12 4.30 9.49
C ALA A 55 -3.97 4.64 8.55
N VAL A 56 -2.89 5.23 9.09
CA VAL A 56 -1.68 5.54 8.31
C VAL A 56 -1.04 4.27 7.77
N ARG A 57 -0.88 3.22 8.60
CA ARG A 57 -0.32 1.93 8.15
C ARG A 57 -1.20 1.26 7.10
N GLY A 58 -2.53 1.29 7.26
CA GLY A 58 -3.47 0.76 6.28
C GLY A 58 -3.35 1.47 4.92
N HIS A 59 -3.24 2.79 4.93
CA HIS A 59 -3.01 3.59 3.72
C HIS A 59 -1.72 3.18 3.00
N TRP A 60 -0.61 3.03 3.72
CA TRP A 60 0.65 2.55 3.15
C TRP A 60 0.57 1.12 2.59
N GLY A 61 -0.25 0.27 3.20
CA GLY A 61 -0.51 -1.08 2.69
C GLY A 61 -1.18 -1.05 1.31
N ILE A 62 -2.10 -0.10 1.09
CA ILE A 62 -2.76 0.10 -0.21
C ILE A 62 -1.78 0.66 -1.24
N GLU A 63 -0.97 1.66 -0.89
CA GLU A 63 0.07 2.21 -1.79
C GLU A 63 1.07 1.13 -2.21
N SER A 64 1.50 0.28 -1.26
CA SER A 64 2.39 -0.84 -1.56
C SER A 64 1.77 -1.85 -2.54
N LEU A 65 0.44 -2.06 -2.46
CA LEU A 65 -0.26 -2.92 -3.41
C LEU A 65 -0.32 -2.28 -4.79
N HIS A 66 -0.65 -0.99 -4.88
CA HIS A 66 -0.66 -0.25 -6.14
C HIS A 66 0.71 -0.28 -6.80
N TRP A 67 1.77 0.00 -6.03
CA TRP A 67 3.14 -0.08 -6.55
C TRP A 67 3.47 -1.46 -7.16
N VAL A 68 3.06 -2.56 -6.52
CA VAL A 68 3.25 -3.91 -7.06
C VAL A 68 2.47 -4.11 -8.36
N LEU A 69 1.22 -3.64 -8.41
CA LEU A 69 0.39 -3.75 -9.61
C LEU A 69 0.98 -2.94 -10.78
N ASP A 70 1.47 -1.73 -10.53
CA ASP A 70 1.99 -0.85 -11.57
C ASP A 70 3.39 -1.29 -12.02
N VAL A 71 4.30 -1.54 -11.08
CA VAL A 71 5.71 -1.85 -11.42
C VAL A 71 5.91 -3.32 -11.80
N THR A 72 5.26 -4.26 -11.10
CA THR A 72 5.47 -5.70 -11.35
C THR A 72 4.53 -6.24 -12.41
N PHE A 73 3.26 -5.88 -12.34
CA PHE A 73 2.22 -6.36 -13.26
C PHE A 73 1.93 -5.38 -14.42
N ARG A 74 2.55 -4.21 -14.43
CA ARG A 74 2.41 -3.19 -15.48
C ARG A 74 0.94 -2.83 -15.74
N GLU A 75 0.17 -2.63 -14.67
CA GLU A 75 -1.26 -2.37 -14.78
C GLU A 75 -1.52 -1.08 -15.57
N ASP A 76 -0.75 -0.03 -15.33
CA ASP A 76 -0.84 1.26 -16.01
C ASP A 76 -0.44 1.20 -17.49
N ASP A 77 0.42 0.26 -17.89
CA ASP A 77 0.80 0.03 -19.28
C ASP A 77 -0.31 -0.70 -20.08
N SER A 78 -1.39 -1.13 -19.43
CA SER A 78 -2.46 -1.89 -20.08
C SER A 78 -3.24 -1.04 -21.07
N ARG A 79 -3.13 -1.37 -22.35
CA ARG A 79 -3.82 -0.67 -23.45
C ARG A 79 -5.20 -1.25 -23.76
N THR A 80 -5.77 -2.01 -22.83
CA THR A 80 -7.09 -2.64 -23.00
C THR A 80 -8.16 -1.57 -23.04
N ARG A 81 -8.85 -1.42 -24.18
CA ARG A 81 -9.93 -0.44 -24.39
C ARG A 81 -11.29 -0.97 -23.97
N GLU A 82 -11.49 -2.27 -24.01
CA GLU A 82 -12.74 -2.91 -23.62
C GLU A 82 -12.81 -2.92 -22.07
N ARG A 83 -13.89 -2.32 -21.55
CA ARG A 83 -14.03 -2.06 -20.11
C ARG A 83 -14.14 -3.33 -19.28
N THR A 84 -14.90 -4.31 -19.75
CA THR A 84 -15.11 -5.58 -19.04
C THR A 84 -13.82 -6.37 -18.95
N LEU A 85 -13.09 -6.45 -20.08
CA LEU A 85 -11.78 -7.11 -20.11
C LEU A 85 -10.77 -6.41 -19.22
N GLY A 86 -10.73 -5.07 -19.25
CA GLY A 86 -9.88 -4.28 -18.36
C GLY A 86 -10.14 -4.57 -16.89
N ASN A 87 -11.39 -4.59 -16.47
CA ASN A 87 -11.79 -4.94 -15.11
C ASN A 87 -11.39 -6.37 -14.74
N ASN A 88 -11.65 -7.34 -15.61
CA ASN A 88 -11.30 -8.74 -15.36
C ASN A 88 -9.78 -8.92 -15.21
N LEU A 89 -8.97 -8.27 -16.05
CA LEU A 89 -7.51 -8.30 -15.96
C LEU A 89 -7.01 -7.67 -14.64
N SER A 90 -7.62 -6.57 -14.20
CA SER A 90 -7.31 -5.94 -12.93
C SER A 90 -7.60 -6.89 -11.75
N TRP A 91 -8.75 -7.58 -11.75
CA TRP A 91 -9.08 -8.58 -10.75
C TRP A 91 -8.11 -9.76 -10.75
N LEU A 92 -7.75 -10.28 -11.93
CA LEU A 92 -6.78 -11.38 -12.05
C LEU A 92 -5.40 -10.98 -11.50
N ARG A 93 -4.93 -9.77 -11.76
CA ARG A 93 -3.67 -9.26 -11.19
C ARG A 93 -3.72 -9.21 -9.66
N ARG A 94 -4.80 -8.67 -9.08
CA ARG A 94 -4.98 -8.62 -7.62
C ARG A 94 -5.05 -10.00 -7.00
N PHE A 95 -5.74 -10.92 -7.65
CA PHE A 95 -5.81 -12.33 -7.24
C PHE A 95 -4.41 -12.97 -7.25
N ALA A 96 -3.65 -12.82 -8.33
CA ALA A 96 -2.29 -13.34 -8.44
C ALA A 96 -1.37 -12.75 -7.34
N VAL A 97 -1.43 -11.43 -7.08
CA VAL A 97 -0.66 -10.80 -5.98
C VAL A 97 -1.04 -11.43 -4.64
N THR A 98 -2.31 -11.71 -4.41
CA THR A 98 -2.79 -12.30 -3.16
C THR A 98 -2.21 -13.71 -2.96
N LEU A 99 -2.25 -14.55 -3.98
CA LEU A 99 -1.67 -15.90 -3.93
C LEU A 99 -0.15 -15.85 -3.69
N LEU A 100 0.57 -15.02 -4.43
CA LEU A 100 2.01 -14.84 -4.28
C LEU A 100 2.40 -14.33 -2.88
N LYS A 101 1.59 -13.43 -2.28
CA LYS A 101 1.81 -12.95 -0.91
C LYS A 101 1.57 -14.03 0.15
N ARG A 102 0.60 -14.92 -0.06
CA ARG A 102 0.30 -16.02 0.87
C ARG A 102 1.40 -17.09 0.91
N HIS A 103 2.12 -17.27 -0.18
CA HIS A 103 3.18 -18.28 -0.26
C HIS A 103 4.32 -17.96 0.73
N PRO A 104 4.73 -18.94 1.58
CA PRO A 104 5.63 -18.71 2.72
C PRO A 104 7.07 -18.39 2.33
N ILE A 105 7.49 -18.68 1.11
CA ILE A 105 8.86 -18.43 0.66
C ILE A 105 9.21 -16.95 0.79
N LYS A 106 10.37 -16.64 1.36
CA LYS A 106 10.89 -15.28 1.51
C LYS A 106 11.52 -14.82 0.20
N ASP A 107 10.71 -14.23 -0.66
CA ASP A 107 11.16 -13.65 -1.93
C ASP A 107 10.26 -12.47 -2.30
N SER A 108 10.72 -11.59 -3.20
CA SER A 108 9.92 -10.52 -3.75
C SER A 108 8.76 -11.06 -4.59
N ILE A 109 7.68 -10.28 -4.75
CA ILE A 109 6.55 -10.68 -5.62
C ILE A 109 7.04 -10.95 -7.05
N LYS A 110 7.95 -10.11 -7.56
CA LYS A 110 8.57 -10.30 -8.87
C LYS A 110 9.38 -11.60 -8.94
N GLY A 111 10.16 -11.91 -7.91
CA GLY A 111 10.93 -13.16 -7.82
C GLY A 111 10.03 -14.38 -7.82
N LYS A 112 8.96 -14.39 -7.01
CA LYS A 112 7.97 -15.46 -6.99
C LYS A 112 7.28 -15.64 -8.34
N MET A 113 6.92 -14.53 -9.02
CA MET A 113 6.32 -14.55 -10.34
C MET A 113 7.27 -15.20 -11.37
N LEU A 114 8.54 -14.84 -11.38
CA LEU A 114 9.55 -15.46 -12.24
C LEU A 114 9.71 -16.95 -11.95
N ARG A 115 9.69 -17.34 -10.67
CA ARG A 115 9.73 -18.79 -10.29
C ARG A 115 8.52 -19.55 -10.83
N CYS A 116 7.31 -18.97 -10.75
CA CYS A 116 6.11 -19.58 -11.34
C CYS A 116 6.24 -19.77 -12.85
N MET A 117 6.90 -18.84 -13.54
CA MET A 117 7.12 -18.94 -15.00
C MET A 117 8.13 -20.03 -15.38
N MET A 118 9.10 -20.30 -14.50
CA MET A 118 10.19 -21.23 -14.77
C MET A 118 9.96 -22.63 -14.17
N ASN A 119 9.04 -22.77 -13.21
CA ASN A 119 8.82 -24.02 -12.50
C ASN A 119 7.31 -24.24 -12.29
N THR A 120 6.78 -25.26 -12.98
CA THR A 120 5.36 -25.65 -12.92
C THR A 120 4.95 -26.21 -11.57
N ASP A 121 5.86 -26.90 -10.86
CA ASP A 121 5.57 -27.44 -9.52
C ASP A 121 5.39 -26.28 -8.53
N PHE A 122 6.27 -25.29 -8.58
CA PHE A 122 6.13 -24.09 -7.77
C PHE A 122 4.84 -23.31 -8.09
N LEU A 123 4.46 -23.23 -9.38
CA LEU A 123 3.18 -22.66 -9.77
C LEU A 123 2.00 -23.43 -9.17
N ALA A 124 2.04 -24.76 -9.20
CA ALA A 124 1.02 -25.60 -8.60
C ALA A 124 0.92 -25.38 -7.08
N GLU A 125 2.06 -25.27 -6.37
CA GLU A 125 2.09 -24.92 -4.95
C GLU A 125 1.41 -23.60 -4.67
N VAL A 126 1.73 -22.55 -5.44
CA VAL A 126 1.12 -21.21 -5.28
C VAL A 126 -0.38 -21.23 -5.51
N LEU A 127 -0.87 -22.03 -6.48
CA LEU A 127 -2.30 -22.11 -6.80
C LEU A 127 -3.09 -22.94 -5.77
N THR A 128 -2.46 -23.90 -5.09
CA THR A 128 -3.12 -24.80 -4.12
C THR A 128 -3.02 -24.31 -2.68
N ILE A 129 -2.33 -23.20 -2.42
CA ILE A 129 -2.25 -22.60 -1.08
C ILE A 129 -3.65 -22.15 -0.63
N GLN A 130 -4.10 -22.71 0.47
CA GLN A 130 -5.33 -22.35 1.17
C GLN A 130 -5.09 -21.34 2.30
#